data_0a88e7b7163be22bb483567c240b3cf0
#
_entry.id   0a88e7b7163be22bb483567c240b3cf0
#
_cell.length_a   1.000
_cell.length_b   1.000
_cell.length_c   1.000
_cell.angle_alpha   90.00
_cell.angle_beta   90.00
_cell.angle_gamma   90.00
#
_symmetry.space_group_name_H-M   'P 1'
#
loop_
_entity.id
_entity.type
_entity.pdbx_description
1 polymer ?
#
loop_
_entity_poly.entity_id
_entity_poly.type
_entity_poly.pdbx_seq_one_letter_code
_entity_poly.pdbx_strand_id
1 'polypeptide(L)'
;ASMSPAPSTYDVIVIACYSGQTAAYATGILRAMGYENVKSMKWGMSSWHADFSGSWVNNRSNARATEFETGASPAKLAEGELPTLNTGFEDGPSILAARAAAVLDAGFGPAKLTNADLFQDLDGHYIMNFWPASLYENTGHVPGAILYDPSTTPWLSTTYLKTLPTDEPVVTYCYTGQTSAYITGFLRVLGYDAKTLLFGANGMIW
;
A
#
# COMPACT_ATOMS: atom_id res chain seq x y z
N ALA A 1 3.74 5.02 20.03
CA ALA A 1 3.71 3.73 20.73
C ALA A 1 5.14 3.25 20.98
N SER A 2 5.51 3.00 22.24
CA SER A 2 6.81 2.40 22.55
C SER A 2 6.71 0.88 22.36
N MET A 3 7.57 0.30 21.54
CA MET A 3 7.73 -1.15 21.51
C MET A 3 8.64 -1.57 22.67
N SER A 4 8.20 -2.53 23.47
CA SER A 4 9.01 -3.07 24.57
C SER A 4 9.08 -4.60 24.43
N PRO A 5 10.28 -5.21 24.39
CA PRO A 5 11.57 -4.55 24.36
C PRO A 5 11.86 -3.75 23.08
N ALA A 6 12.87 -2.88 23.11
CA ALA A 6 13.20 -2.03 21.97
C ALA A 6 13.53 -2.86 20.71
N PRO A 7 13.10 -2.43 19.50
CA PRO A 7 13.36 -3.17 18.27
C PRO A 7 14.85 -3.49 17.99
N SER A 8 15.74 -2.62 18.46
CA SER A 8 17.20 -2.81 18.37
C SER A 8 17.74 -3.99 19.17
N THR A 9 16.93 -4.59 20.06
CA THR A 9 17.32 -5.77 20.86
C THR A 9 17.32 -7.06 20.05
N TYR A 10 16.69 -7.07 18.88
CA TYR A 10 16.53 -8.26 18.04
C TYR A 10 17.20 -8.06 16.68
N ASP A 11 17.82 -9.10 16.16
CA ASP A 11 18.39 -9.10 14.79
C ASP A 11 17.27 -8.97 13.73
N VAL A 12 16.14 -9.61 13.95
CA VAL A 12 14.97 -9.58 13.06
C VAL A 12 13.69 -9.58 13.88
N ILE A 13 12.74 -8.71 13.50
CA ILE A 13 11.38 -8.69 14.00
C ILE A 13 10.44 -9.03 12.85
N VAL A 14 9.66 -10.09 12.98
CA VAL A 14 8.67 -10.48 11.97
C VAL A 14 7.27 -10.14 12.46
N ILE A 15 6.58 -9.31 11.68
CA ILE A 15 5.16 -9.00 11.90
C ILE A 15 4.33 -9.97 11.06
N ALA A 16 3.37 -10.64 11.71
CA ALA A 16 2.46 -11.57 11.06
C ALA A 16 1.00 -11.16 11.28
N CYS A 17 0.17 -11.38 10.27
CA CYS A 17 -1.30 -11.34 10.37
C CYS A 17 -1.87 -12.47 9.49
N TYR A 18 -3.18 -12.56 9.31
CA TYR A 18 -3.74 -13.68 8.53
C TYR A 18 -3.34 -13.68 7.05
N SER A 19 -3.50 -12.55 6.34
CA SER A 19 -3.26 -12.46 4.89
C SER A 19 -1.97 -11.72 4.50
N GLY A 20 -1.21 -11.24 5.48
CA GLY A 20 0.01 -10.46 5.27
C GLY A 20 -0.21 -8.96 5.03
N GLN A 21 -1.43 -8.50 4.77
CA GLN A 21 -1.71 -7.11 4.39
C GLN A 21 -1.54 -6.14 5.57
N THR A 22 -2.22 -6.38 6.71
CA THR A 22 -2.06 -5.56 7.92
C THR A 22 -0.61 -5.57 8.43
N ALA A 23 0.05 -6.72 8.36
CA ALA A 23 1.45 -6.86 8.75
C ALA A 23 2.37 -6.03 7.84
N ALA A 24 2.14 -6.04 6.54
CA ALA A 24 2.90 -5.26 5.58
C ALA A 24 2.68 -3.74 5.77
N TYR A 25 1.44 -3.33 6.03
CA TYR A 25 1.12 -1.93 6.36
C TYR A 25 1.92 -1.44 7.57
N ALA A 26 1.87 -2.17 8.69
CA ALA A 26 2.64 -1.83 9.89
C ALA A 26 4.16 -1.85 9.63
N THR A 27 4.64 -2.82 8.84
CA THR A 27 6.04 -2.90 8.45
C THR A 27 6.47 -1.68 7.63
N GLY A 28 5.66 -1.19 6.71
CA GLY A 28 5.93 0.01 5.92
C GLY A 28 6.12 1.25 6.80
N ILE A 29 5.28 1.43 7.80
CA ILE A 29 5.36 2.53 8.76
C ILE A 29 6.63 2.42 9.62
N LEU A 30 6.90 1.25 10.18
CA LEU A 30 8.07 1.03 11.04
C LEU A 30 9.39 1.17 10.28
N ARG A 31 9.44 0.71 9.03
CA ARG A 31 10.62 0.91 8.19
C ARG A 31 10.84 2.38 7.80
N ALA A 32 9.77 3.15 7.59
CA ALA A 32 9.86 4.59 7.41
C ALA A 32 10.46 5.28 8.65
N MET A 33 10.23 4.73 9.85
CA MET A 33 10.85 5.17 11.11
C MET A 33 12.32 4.74 11.29
N GLY A 34 12.89 4.00 10.32
CA GLY A 34 14.28 3.52 10.38
C GLY A 34 14.47 2.14 11.04
N TYR A 35 13.41 1.40 11.36
CA TYR A 35 13.53 0.03 11.88
C TYR A 35 13.80 -0.97 10.75
N GLU A 36 15.03 -1.04 10.27
CA GLU A 36 15.42 -1.86 9.11
C GLU A 36 15.32 -3.37 9.35
N ASN A 37 15.36 -3.81 10.60
CA ASN A 37 15.22 -5.20 11.01
C ASN A 37 13.77 -5.70 11.05
N VAL A 38 12.77 -4.83 10.84
CA VAL A 38 11.35 -5.22 10.79
C VAL A 38 11.00 -5.79 9.41
N LYS A 39 10.38 -6.95 9.40
CA LYS A 39 9.92 -7.69 8.21
C LYS A 39 8.45 -8.05 8.37
N SER A 40 7.69 -8.13 7.27
CA SER A 40 6.37 -8.75 7.27
C SER A 40 6.46 -10.21 6.81
N MET A 41 5.69 -11.09 7.45
CA MET A 41 5.54 -12.46 7.00
C MET A 41 4.83 -12.49 5.64
N LYS A 42 5.50 -13.07 4.63
CA LYS A 42 4.96 -13.14 3.26
C LYS A 42 3.65 -13.91 3.25
N TRP A 43 2.57 -13.25 2.83
CA TRP A 43 1.18 -13.72 2.79
C TRP A 43 0.59 -14.12 4.16
N GLY A 44 1.26 -13.75 5.24
CA GLY A 44 0.81 -13.99 6.61
C GLY A 44 0.65 -15.47 6.96
N MET A 45 -0.18 -15.76 7.94
CA MET A 45 -0.46 -17.12 8.38
C MET A 45 -1.12 -17.98 7.29
N SER A 46 -1.78 -17.35 6.29
CA SER A 46 -2.39 -18.07 5.17
C SER A 46 -1.39 -18.87 4.33
N SER A 47 -0.09 -18.50 4.35
CA SER A 47 0.97 -19.25 3.68
C SER A 47 1.66 -20.28 4.56
N TRP A 48 1.35 -20.27 5.86
CA TRP A 48 1.99 -21.13 6.85
C TRP A 48 1.34 -22.51 6.92
N HIS A 49 0.01 -22.55 6.99
CA HIS A 49 -0.74 -23.79 7.09
C HIS A 49 -2.14 -23.66 6.45
N ALA A 50 -2.65 -24.76 5.93
CA ALA A 50 -3.96 -24.81 5.25
C ALA A 50 -5.12 -24.32 6.12
N ASP A 51 -5.10 -24.60 7.43
CA ASP A 51 -6.14 -24.15 8.36
C ASP A 51 -6.27 -22.63 8.46
N PHE A 52 -5.22 -21.88 8.10
CA PHE A 52 -5.23 -20.41 8.06
C PHE A 52 -5.50 -19.84 6.66
N SER A 53 -5.64 -20.68 5.63
CA SER A 53 -5.80 -20.24 4.25
C SER A 53 -7.14 -19.57 3.94
N GLY A 54 -8.14 -19.72 4.82
CA GLY A 54 -9.50 -19.21 4.62
C GLY A 54 -9.56 -17.71 4.31
N SER A 55 -8.67 -16.91 4.88
CA SER A 55 -8.58 -15.48 4.58
C SER A 55 -8.32 -15.20 3.09
N TRP A 56 -7.50 -16.01 2.43
CA TRP A 56 -7.23 -15.92 1.00
C TRP A 56 -8.33 -16.59 0.16
N VAL A 57 -8.65 -17.83 0.46
CA VAL A 57 -9.59 -18.65 -0.30
C VAL A 57 -10.95 -17.96 -0.43
N ASN A 58 -11.40 -17.31 0.64
CA ASN A 58 -12.72 -16.67 0.67
C ASN A 58 -12.73 -15.27 0.02
N ASN A 59 -11.56 -14.70 -0.29
CA ASN A 59 -11.47 -13.34 -0.83
C ASN A 59 -10.85 -13.27 -2.25
N ARG A 60 -10.40 -14.39 -2.80
CA ARG A 60 -10.05 -14.48 -4.23
C ARG A 60 -11.33 -14.48 -5.07
N SER A 61 -11.30 -13.84 -6.22
CA SER A 61 -12.48 -13.64 -7.05
C SER A 61 -12.12 -13.45 -8.53
N ASN A 62 -13.04 -13.78 -9.43
CA ASN A 62 -13.02 -13.43 -10.85
C ASN A 62 -14.14 -12.43 -11.21
N ALA A 63 -14.75 -11.80 -10.22
CA ALA A 63 -15.94 -10.96 -10.42
C ALA A 63 -15.66 -9.73 -11.30
N ARG A 64 -14.40 -9.31 -11.45
CA ARG A 64 -14.00 -8.16 -12.26
C ARG A 64 -13.13 -8.53 -13.47
N ALA A 65 -12.99 -9.82 -13.78
CA ALA A 65 -12.09 -10.28 -14.85
C ALA A 65 -12.41 -9.72 -16.24
N THR A 66 -13.67 -9.38 -16.51
CA THR A 66 -14.12 -8.79 -17.78
C THR A 66 -14.11 -7.26 -17.78
N GLU A 67 -13.76 -6.64 -16.66
CA GLU A 67 -13.75 -5.18 -16.51
C GLU A 67 -12.32 -4.61 -16.56
N PHE A 68 -11.30 -5.46 -16.58
CA PHE A 68 -9.91 -5.03 -16.71
C PHE A 68 -9.63 -4.51 -18.11
N GLU A 69 -8.83 -3.45 -18.17
CA GLU A 69 -8.30 -2.88 -19.40
C GLU A 69 -6.91 -3.41 -19.70
N THR A 70 -6.49 -3.40 -20.96
CA THR A 70 -5.13 -3.76 -21.39
C THR A 70 -4.52 -2.62 -22.17
N GLY A 71 -3.21 -2.62 -22.33
CA GLY A 71 -2.48 -1.60 -23.08
C GLY A 71 -1.64 -0.67 -22.20
N ALA A 72 -1.15 0.41 -22.82
CA ALA A 72 -0.22 1.33 -22.18
C ALA A 72 -0.89 2.15 -21.05
N SER A 73 -0.12 2.40 -19.99
CA SER A 73 -0.58 3.24 -18.88
C SER A 73 -0.81 4.68 -19.31
N PRO A 74 -1.84 5.35 -18.77
CA PRO A 74 -1.90 6.80 -18.79
C PRO A 74 -0.63 7.42 -18.20
N ALA A 75 -0.34 8.67 -18.58
CA ALA A 75 0.78 9.39 -18.01
C ALA A 75 0.54 9.70 -16.53
N LYS A 76 1.60 9.64 -15.73
CA LYS A 76 1.57 10.15 -14.35
C LYS A 76 1.27 11.66 -14.38
N LEU A 77 0.73 12.18 -13.29
CA LEU A 77 0.56 13.63 -13.14
C LEU A 77 1.93 14.34 -13.25
N ALA A 78 1.90 15.59 -13.64
CA ALA A 78 3.08 16.46 -13.52
C ALA A 78 3.51 16.55 -12.05
N GLU A 79 4.80 16.77 -11.82
CA GLU A 79 5.28 16.95 -10.44
C GLU A 79 4.59 18.14 -9.77
N GLY A 80 3.91 17.87 -8.67
CA GLY A 80 3.25 18.85 -7.79
C GLY A 80 3.98 19.00 -6.45
N GLU A 81 3.26 19.52 -5.47
CA GLU A 81 3.76 19.66 -4.11
C GLU A 81 3.58 18.37 -3.30
N LEU A 82 4.39 18.22 -2.26
CA LEU A 82 4.20 17.15 -1.26
C LEU A 82 3.10 17.55 -0.27
N PRO A 83 2.45 16.56 0.40
CA PRO A 83 1.45 16.87 1.43
C PRO A 83 2.02 17.74 2.54
N THR A 84 1.23 18.69 3.02
CA THR A 84 1.58 19.50 4.19
C THR A 84 1.34 18.70 5.48
N LEU A 85 2.34 18.64 6.34
CA LEU A 85 2.30 17.88 7.59
C LEU A 85 2.15 18.85 8.79
N ASN A 86 0.93 18.96 9.32
CA ASN A 86 0.61 19.83 10.46
C ASN A 86 0.79 19.07 11.79
N THR A 87 2.02 18.78 12.17
CA THR A 87 2.34 18.03 13.40
C THR A 87 2.65 18.93 14.61
N GLY A 88 2.88 20.22 14.38
CA GLY A 88 3.36 21.15 15.41
C GLY A 88 4.85 21.05 15.71
N PHE A 89 5.60 20.19 15.00
CA PHE A 89 7.06 20.06 15.08
C PHE A 89 7.72 20.66 13.85
N GLU A 90 8.96 21.10 14.00
CA GLU A 90 9.76 21.72 12.92
C GLU A 90 10.91 20.83 12.44
N ASP A 91 11.32 19.85 13.24
CA ASP A 91 12.40 18.92 12.87
C ASP A 91 11.86 17.61 12.28
N GLY A 92 12.57 17.07 11.28
CA GLY A 92 12.17 15.87 10.55
C GLY A 92 11.93 14.64 11.44
N PRO A 93 12.82 14.29 12.37
CA PRO A 93 12.62 13.16 13.28
C PRO A 93 11.35 13.28 14.14
N SER A 94 11.05 14.43 14.70
CA SER A 94 9.83 14.64 15.50
C SER A 94 8.56 14.62 14.64
N ILE A 95 8.60 15.21 13.45
CA ILE A 95 7.51 15.13 12.45
C ILE A 95 7.24 13.67 12.11
N LEU A 96 8.27 12.91 11.73
CA LEU A 96 8.15 11.51 11.37
C LEU A 96 7.58 10.66 12.52
N ALA A 97 8.08 10.86 13.75
CA ALA A 97 7.58 10.13 14.91
C ALA A 97 6.11 10.41 15.20
N ALA A 98 5.69 11.67 15.12
CA ALA A 98 4.30 12.07 15.32
C ALA A 98 3.38 11.50 14.23
N ARG A 99 3.79 11.57 12.96
CA ARG A 99 3.04 11.02 11.84
C ARG A 99 2.90 9.51 11.95
N ALA A 100 3.99 8.80 12.18
CA ALA A 100 3.98 7.34 12.32
C ALA A 100 3.11 6.89 13.50
N ALA A 101 3.19 7.58 14.65
CA ALA A 101 2.33 7.30 15.79
C ALA A 101 0.85 7.48 15.46
N ALA A 102 0.47 8.57 14.82
CA ALA A 102 -0.91 8.84 14.42
C ALA A 102 -1.44 7.79 13.42
N VAL A 103 -0.62 7.39 12.45
CA VAL A 103 -1.00 6.39 11.43
C VAL A 103 -1.13 5.00 12.03
N LEU A 104 -0.26 4.63 12.98
CA LEU A 104 -0.36 3.35 13.71
C LEU A 104 -1.57 3.32 14.65
N ASP A 105 -1.87 4.43 15.33
CA ASP A 105 -3.03 4.55 16.22
C ASP A 105 -4.35 4.45 15.46
N ALA A 106 -4.45 5.08 14.30
CA ALA A 106 -5.60 4.95 13.40
C ALA A 106 -5.78 3.51 12.87
N GLY A 107 -4.73 2.72 12.85
CA GLY A 107 -4.73 1.34 12.41
C GLY A 107 -4.96 1.15 10.91
N PHE A 108 -5.22 -0.10 10.51
CA PHE A 108 -5.38 -0.47 9.10
C PHE A 108 -6.79 -0.19 8.54
N GLY A 109 -7.79 0.04 9.42
CA GLY A 109 -9.17 0.28 9.01
C GLY A 109 -9.34 1.36 7.95
N PRO A 110 -8.90 2.61 8.21
CA PRO A 110 -9.01 3.72 7.25
C PRO A 110 -8.11 3.60 6.02
N ALA A 111 -7.13 2.70 6.04
CA ALA A 111 -6.13 2.51 4.99
C ALA A 111 -6.48 1.41 3.99
N LYS A 112 -7.68 0.85 4.05
CA LYS A 112 -8.12 -0.24 3.17
C LYS A 112 -9.37 0.14 2.37
N LEU A 113 -9.49 -0.42 1.18
CA LEU A 113 -10.66 -0.30 0.32
C LEU A 113 -11.00 -1.69 -0.25
N THR A 114 -12.27 -2.01 -0.44
CA THR A 114 -12.67 -3.22 -1.15
C THR A 114 -12.74 -2.96 -2.66
N ASN A 115 -12.63 -4.03 -3.47
CA ASN A 115 -12.83 -3.88 -4.91
C ASN A 115 -14.27 -3.46 -5.26
N ALA A 116 -15.25 -3.86 -4.45
CA ALA A 116 -16.65 -3.46 -4.65
C ALA A 116 -16.80 -1.95 -4.49
N ASP A 117 -16.21 -1.36 -3.46
CA ASP A 117 -16.27 0.09 -3.22
C ASP A 117 -15.50 0.86 -4.30
N LEU A 118 -14.31 0.39 -4.70
CA LEU A 118 -13.52 1.05 -5.76
C LEU A 118 -14.28 1.10 -7.09
N PHE A 119 -14.91 -0.01 -7.51
CA PHE A 119 -15.61 -0.08 -8.79
C PHE A 119 -16.99 0.67 -8.78
N GLN A 120 -17.43 1.17 -7.64
CA GLN A 120 -18.56 2.10 -7.57
C GLN A 120 -18.15 3.55 -7.88
N ASP A 121 -16.88 3.89 -7.70
CA ASP A 121 -16.39 5.27 -7.85
C ASP A 121 -14.90 5.25 -8.30
N LEU A 122 -14.66 4.78 -9.53
CA LEU A 122 -13.32 4.75 -10.11
C LEU A 122 -12.75 6.16 -10.30
N ASP A 123 -13.57 7.09 -10.76
CA ASP A 123 -13.18 8.47 -11.08
C ASP A 123 -12.90 9.32 -9.82
N GLY A 124 -13.40 8.91 -8.66
CA GLY A 124 -13.13 9.57 -7.37
C GLY A 124 -11.82 9.17 -6.73
N HIS A 125 -10.95 8.44 -7.45
CA HIS A 125 -9.70 7.92 -6.90
C HIS A 125 -8.55 7.98 -7.92
N TYR A 126 -7.40 8.42 -7.48
CA TYR A 126 -6.14 8.20 -8.20
C TYR A 126 -5.68 6.77 -7.99
N ILE A 127 -5.84 5.92 -9.00
CA ILE A 127 -5.59 4.48 -8.89
C ILE A 127 -4.16 4.16 -9.31
N MET A 128 -3.36 3.72 -8.36
CA MET A 128 -1.95 3.40 -8.53
C MET A 128 -1.74 1.89 -8.61
N ASN A 129 -1.39 1.41 -9.80
CA ASN A 129 -0.95 0.03 -10.01
C ASN A 129 0.52 -0.13 -9.66
N PHE A 130 0.87 -1.13 -8.84
CA PHE A 130 2.24 -1.40 -8.43
C PHE A 130 2.65 -2.84 -8.75
N TRP A 131 2.91 -3.10 -10.03
CA TRP A 131 3.47 -4.34 -10.55
C TRP A 131 4.27 -4.09 -11.85
N PRO A 132 4.92 -5.15 -12.44
CA PRO A 132 5.69 -4.97 -13.68
C PRO A 132 4.83 -4.51 -14.87
N ALA A 133 5.40 -3.65 -15.71
CA ALA A 133 4.73 -3.10 -16.89
C ALA A 133 4.15 -4.18 -17.81
N SER A 134 4.89 -5.28 -18.04
CA SER A 134 4.43 -6.37 -18.92
C SER A 134 3.12 -7.01 -18.46
N LEU A 135 2.87 -7.02 -17.17
CA LEU A 135 1.63 -7.57 -16.60
C LEU A 135 0.50 -6.56 -16.62
N TYR A 136 0.81 -5.29 -16.40
CA TYR A 136 -0.13 -4.20 -16.56
C TYR A 136 -0.71 -4.17 -17.98
N GLU A 137 0.16 -4.26 -18.97
CA GLU A 137 -0.20 -4.13 -20.40
C GLU A 137 -0.92 -5.37 -20.95
N ASN A 138 -0.52 -6.58 -20.55
CA ASN A 138 -0.96 -7.82 -21.18
C ASN A 138 -2.00 -8.61 -20.37
N THR A 139 -1.83 -8.71 -19.05
CA THR A 139 -2.83 -9.34 -18.17
C THR A 139 -3.98 -8.38 -17.87
N GLY A 140 -3.68 -7.10 -17.86
CA GLY A 140 -4.64 -6.02 -17.67
C GLY A 140 -4.56 -5.38 -16.30
N HIS A 141 -5.31 -4.30 -16.15
CA HIS A 141 -5.33 -3.45 -14.97
C HIS A 141 -6.73 -2.91 -14.70
N VAL A 142 -6.96 -2.40 -13.52
CA VAL A 142 -8.19 -1.68 -13.15
C VAL A 142 -8.34 -0.47 -14.07
N PRO A 143 -9.54 -0.19 -14.63
CA PRO A 143 -9.76 0.96 -15.51
C PRO A 143 -9.23 2.26 -14.91
N GLY A 144 -8.54 3.05 -15.73
CA GLY A 144 -7.94 4.32 -15.32
C GLY A 144 -6.70 4.22 -14.41
N ALA A 145 -6.27 3.02 -14.02
CA ALA A 145 -5.10 2.87 -13.17
C ALA A 145 -3.82 3.34 -13.85
N ILE A 146 -2.94 3.98 -13.09
CA ILE A 146 -1.64 4.47 -13.55
C ILE A 146 -0.54 3.54 -13.04
N LEU A 147 0.35 3.15 -13.95
CA LEU A 147 1.44 2.23 -13.64
C LEU A 147 2.58 2.92 -12.86
N TYR A 148 2.94 2.34 -11.73
CA TYR A 148 4.16 2.61 -10.97
C TYR A 148 4.96 1.32 -10.86
N ASP A 149 5.70 0.99 -11.92
CA ASP A 149 6.49 -0.24 -11.99
C ASP A 149 7.58 -0.23 -10.91
N PRO A 150 7.61 -1.22 -10.00
CA PRO A 150 8.55 -1.27 -8.88
C PRO A 150 10.02 -1.33 -9.32
N SER A 151 10.30 -1.77 -10.55
CA SER A 151 11.65 -1.87 -11.09
C SER A 151 12.19 -0.56 -11.65
N THR A 152 11.30 0.36 -12.03
CA THR A 152 11.65 1.60 -12.75
C THR A 152 11.14 2.87 -12.08
N THR A 153 10.36 2.74 -10.98
CA THR A 153 9.73 3.87 -10.29
C THR A 153 10.32 4.04 -8.88
N PRO A 154 11.44 4.75 -8.74
CA PRO A 154 12.03 4.99 -7.42
C PRO A 154 11.16 5.93 -6.58
N TRP A 155 10.97 5.58 -5.31
CA TRP A 155 10.17 6.35 -4.33
C TRP A 155 10.99 7.50 -3.72
N LEU A 156 11.38 8.45 -4.54
CA LEU A 156 12.09 9.65 -4.12
C LEU A 156 11.15 10.87 -4.15
N SER A 157 11.24 11.72 -3.13
CA SER A 157 10.43 12.95 -3.03
C SER A 157 10.62 13.93 -4.19
N THR A 158 11.78 13.88 -4.84
CA THR A 158 12.11 14.70 -6.02
C THR A 158 11.60 14.15 -7.34
N THR A 159 10.94 12.98 -7.31
CA THR A 159 10.46 12.28 -8.49
C THR A 159 9.03 11.81 -8.29
N TYR A 160 8.80 10.50 -8.26
CA TYR A 160 7.47 9.91 -8.36
C TYR A 160 6.51 10.15 -7.19
N LEU A 161 6.99 10.51 -5.98
CA LEU A 161 6.09 10.94 -4.91
C LEU A 161 5.31 12.20 -5.31
N LYS A 162 5.97 13.13 -5.97
CA LYS A 162 5.35 14.39 -6.44
C LYS A 162 4.36 14.21 -7.59
N THR A 163 4.30 13.04 -8.19
CA THR A 163 3.30 12.72 -9.22
C THR A 163 2.01 12.12 -8.64
N LEU A 164 1.93 11.98 -7.32
CA LEU A 164 0.70 11.59 -6.63
C LEU A 164 -0.07 12.86 -6.23
N PRO A 165 -1.42 12.86 -6.37
CA PRO A 165 -2.24 13.99 -5.94
C PRO A 165 -2.25 14.12 -4.42
N THR A 166 -2.44 15.35 -3.94
CA THR A 166 -2.57 15.67 -2.51
C THR A 166 -4.00 16.05 -2.10
N ASP A 167 -4.90 16.17 -3.06
CA ASP A 167 -6.27 16.66 -2.95
C ASP A 167 -7.32 15.59 -3.26
N GLU A 168 -6.91 14.40 -3.69
CA GLU A 168 -7.80 13.24 -3.89
C GLU A 168 -7.21 11.96 -3.28
N PRO A 169 -8.05 10.94 -2.97
CA PRO A 169 -7.58 9.68 -2.42
C PRO A 169 -6.73 8.87 -3.41
N VAL A 170 -5.57 8.38 -2.96
CA VAL A 170 -4.71 7.48 -3.72
C VAL A 170 -5.01 6.03 -3.35
N VAL A 171 -5.49 5.23 -4.29
CA VAL A 171 -5.70 3.80 -4.09
C VAL A 171 -4.57 3.00 -4.70
N THR A 172 -3.78 2.32 -3.87
CA THR A 172 -2.68 1.46 -4.33
C THR A 172 -3.15 0.02 -4.46
N TYR A 173 -2.72 -0.68 -5.50
CA TYR A 173 -2.91 -2.13 -5.58
C TYR A 173 -1.72 -2.84 -6.25
N CYS A 174 -1.53 -4.08 -5.84
CA CYS A 174 -0.58 -5.03 -6.42
C CYS A 174 -1.30 -6.37 -6.62
N TYR A 175 -0.59 -7.49 -6.79
CA TYR A 175 -1.23 -8.80 -6.93
C TYR A 175 -2.05 -9.22 -5.73
N THR A 176 -1.45 -9.12 -4.56
CA THR A 176 -1.95 -9.74 -3.32
C THR A 176 -2.43 -8.74 -2.28
N GLY A 177 -2.31 -7.45 -2.56
CA GLY A 177 -2.56 -6.41 -1.57
C GLY A 177 -1.45 -6.26 -0.52
N GLN A 178 -0.45 -7.15 -0.46
CA GLN A 178 0.59 -7.08 0.57
C GLN A 178 1.60 -5.97 0.29
N THR A 179 2.16 -5.91 -0.93
CA THR A 179 3.12 -4.85 -1.29
C THR A 179 2.43 -3.48 -1.31
N SER A 180 1.21 -3.41 -1.84
CA SER A 180 0.45 -2.16 -1.83
C SER A 180 0.11 -1.69 -0.42
N ALA A 181 -0.22 -2.59 0.52
CA ALA A 181 -0.41 -2.22 1.92
C ALA A 181 0.87 -1.64 2.56
N TYR A 182 2.04 -2.21 2.25
CA TYR A 182 3.32 -1.66 2.69
C TYR A 182 3.52 -0.21 2.18
N ILE A 183 3.29 0.02 0.89
CA ILE A 183 3.40 1.34 0.27
C ILE A 183 2.36 2.30 0.86
N THR A 184 1.13 1.86 1.05
CA THR A 184 0.07 2.65 1.69
C THR A 184 0.49 3.13 3.07
N GLY A 185 1.10 2.27 3.89
CA GLY A 185 1.61 2.66 5.21
C GLY A 185 2.63 3.79 5.12
N PHE A 186 3.57 3.68 4.18
CA PHE A 186 4.56 4.70 3.89
C PHE A 186 3.94 6.02 3.40
N LEU A 187 3.04 5.97 2.42
CA LEU A 187 2.37 7.16 1.88
C LEU A 187 1.54 7.89 2.95
N ARG A 188 0.85 7.16 3.82
CA ARG A 188 0.09 7.76 4.92
C ARG A 188 0.97 8.47 5.94
N VAL A 189 2.15 7.95 6.24
CA VAL A 189 3.15 8.66 7.06
C VAL A 189 3.54 9.97 6.39
N LEU A 190 3.72 9.99 5.08
CA LEU A 190 4.03 11.19 4.28
C LEU A 190 2.85 12.16 4.10
N GLY A 191 1.65 11.81 4.59
CA GLY A 191 0.51 12.73 4.58
C GLY A 191 -0.51 12.51 3.47
N TYR A 192 -0.29 11.60 2.53
CA TYR A 192 -1.27 11.27 1.49
C TYR A 192 -2.51 10.58 2.08
N ASP A 193 -3.69 10.86 1.54
CA ASP A 193 -4.87 10.03 1.77
C ASP A 193 -4.77 8.75 0.93
N ALA A 194 -3.97 7.80 1.43
CA ALA A 194 -3.68 6.57 0.72
C ALA A 194 -4.45 5.39 1.29
N LYS A 195 -4.97 4.55 0.40
CA LYS A 195 -5.64 3.28 0.72
C LYS A 195 -5.06 2.15 -0.11
N THR A 196 -5.06 0.94 0.42
CA THR A 196 -4.70 -0.27 -0.32
C THR A 196 -5.95 -1.04 -0.71
N LEU A 197 -5.98 -1.55 -1.92
CA LEU A 197 -7.04 -2.44 -2.38
C LEU A 197 -6.84 -3.83 -1.76
N LEU A 198 -7.81 -4.27 -0.94
CA LEU A 198 -7.75 -5.54 -0.25
C LEU A 198 -7.62 -6.71 -1.24
N PHE A 199 -6.67 -7.61 -0.96
CA PHE A 199 -6.30 -8.77 -1.77
C PHE A 199 -5.79 -8.43 -3.17
N GLY A 200 -5.67 -7.14 -3.52
CA GLY A 200 -5.14 -6.67 -4.78
C GLY A 200 -5.88 -7.26 -5.98
N ALA A 201 -5.13 -7.55 -7.05
CA ALA A 201 -5.71 -8.17 -8.25
C ALA A 201 -6.35 -9.53 -7.97
N ASN A 202 -5.82 -10.32 -7.02
CA ASN A 202 -6.38 -11.64 -6.69
C ASN A 202 -7.81 -11.57 -6.11
N GLY A 203 -8.24 -10.44 -5.59
CA GLY A 203 -9.63 -10.19 -5.18
C GLY A 203 -10.56 -9.84 -6.35
N MET A 204 -10.04 -9.73 -7.57
CA MET A 204 -10.76 -9.26 -8.75
C MET A 204 -10.64 -10.22 -9.94
N ILE A 205 -9.42 -10.73 -10.18
CA ILE A 205 -9.06 -11.68 -11.23
C ILE A 205 -8.09 -12.70 -10.63
N TRP A 206 -8.47 -14.00 -10.69
CA TRP A 206 -7.77 -15.10 -10.04
C TRP A 206 -7.50 -16.24 -11.02
#